data_13bdacfa16a88ca6d3c7acac1ad81cf3
#
_entry.id   13bdacfa16a88ca6d3c7acac1ad81cf3
#
_cell.length_a   1.000
_cell.length_b   1.000
_cell.length_c   1.000
_cell.angle_alpha   90.00
_cell.angle_beta   90.00
_cell.angle_gamma   90.00
#
_symmetry.space_group_name_H-M   'P 1'
#
loop_
_entity.id
_entity.type
_entity.pdbx_description
1 polymer ?
#
loop_
_entity_poly.entity_id
_entity_poly.type
_entity_poly.pdbx_seq_one_letter_code
_entity_poly.pdbx_strand_id
1 'polypeptide(L)'
;MTQCHLLGLWDLNTQNQYVADRMQDFLKTAVADGVDGFRFDAAKHVELPTEVFDNKTSNYWNTILNNGSQFQYGEVLQGDSGLDYKAYADLFANNSSDGGGNTASNYGKSVRAAISSGNLSTKMVQNIDTGGARKTSSSLGGVA
;
A
#
# COMPACT_ATOMS: atom_id res chain seq x y z
N MET A 1 -7.51 13.96 3.20
CA MET A 1 -7.19 12.77 4.01
C MET A 1 -5.69 12.68 4.28
N THR A 2 -4.86 13.05 3.34
CA THR A 2 -3.38 12.96 3.37
C THR A 2 -2.68 14.19 3.97
N GLN A 3 -3.40 15.22 4.37
CA GLN A 3 -2.84 16.50 4.84
C GLN A 3 -3.39 16.94 6.20
N CYS A 4 -4.02 16.05 6.93
CA CYS A 4 -4.63 16.35 8.21
C CYS A 4 -4.09 15.43 9.31
N HIS A 5 -4.04 15.95 10.52
CA HIS A 5 -3.69 15.17 11.71
C HIS A 5 -4.58 13.92 11.83
N LEU A 6 -4.00 12.74 11.80
CA LEU A 6 -4.72 11.51 12.04
C LEU A 6 -4.96 11.34 13.54
N LEU A 7 -6.23 11.31 13.95
CA LEU A 7 -6.63 11.14 15.35
C LEU A 7 -5.97 12.16 16.33
N GLY A 8 -5.67 13.36 15.85
CA GLY A 8 -5.04 14.41 16.66
C GLY A 8 -3.52 14.27 16.85
N LEU A 9 -2.90 13.32 16.17
CA LEU A 9 -1.45 13.17 16.15
C LEU A 9 -0.83 14.16 15.15
N TRP A 10 0.37 14.66 15.49
CA TRP A 10 1.12 15.49 14.57
C TRP A 10 1.56 14.70 13.36
N ASP A 11 1.37 15.28 12.18
CA ASP A 11 1.78 14.69 10.92
C ASP A 11 3.11 15.28 10.43
N LEU A 12 3.91 14.44 9.77
CA LEU A 12 5.13 14.88 9.13
C LEU A 12 4.82 15.46 7.76
N ASN A 13 5.48 16.55 7.40
CA ASN A 13 5.36 17.10 6.05
C ASN A 13 6.05 16.21 5.01
N THR A 14 5.28 15.31 4.42
CA THR A 14 5.74 14.35 3.40
C THR A 14 6.15 15.00 2.08
N GLN A 15 5.79 16.26 1.84
CA GLN A 15 6.30 17.05 0.71
C GLN A 15 7.71 17.61 0.98
N ASN A 16 8.23 17.49 2.20
CA ASN A 16 9.58 17.92 2.54
C ASN A 16 10.58 16.79 2.26
N GLN A 17 11.48 17.00 1.30
CA GLN A 17 12.48 16.00 0.90
C GLN A 17 13.34 15.55 2.10
N TYR A 18 13.68 16.43 3.02
CA TYR A 18 14.43 16.05 4.23
C TYR A 18 13.71 14.96 5.03
N VAL A 19 12.37 15.04 5.15
CA VAL A 19 11.58 14.01 5.84
C VAL A 19 11.67 12.67 5.12
N ALA A 20 11.53 12.69 3.79
CA ALA A 20 11.66 11.50 2.97
C ALA A 20 13.06 10.87 3.07
N ASP A 21 14.11 11.69 3.01
CA ASP A 21 15.50 11.22 3.10
C ASP A 21 15.79 10.58 4.47
N ARG A 22 15.35 11.20 5.57
CA ARG A 22 15.52 10.63 6.92
C ARG A 22 14.78 9.31 7.10
N MET A 23 13.58 9.20 6.53
CA MET A 23 12.83 7.95 6.57
C MET A 23 13.52 6.87 5.71
N GLN A 24 14.01 7.23 4.53
CA GLN A 24 14.77 6.30 3.70
C GLN A 24 16.03 5.78 4.40
N ASP A 25 16.79 6.67 5.05
CA ASP A 25 17.99 6.29 5.81
C ASP A 25 17.65 5.27 6.91
N PHE A 26 16.56 5.48 7.63
CA PHE A 26 16.06 4.56 8.64
C PHE A 26 15.75 3.18 8.03
N LEU A 27 15.00 3.15 6.91
CA LEU A 27 14.64 1.90 6.25
C LEU A 27 15.88 1.17 5.69
N LYS A 28 16.82 1.89 5.10
CA LYS A 28 18.09 1.32 4.61
C LYS A 28 18.92 0.72 5.75
N THR A 29 18.95 1.38 6.91
CA THR A 29 19.62 0.85 8.09
C THR A 29 18.96 -0.46 8.54
N ALA A 30 17.63 -0.52 8.60
CA ALA A 30 16.91 -1.74 8.95
C ALA A 30 17.19 -2.89 7.96
N VAL A 31 17.26 -2.60 6.65
CA VAL A 31 17.64 -3.61 5.65
C VAL A 31 19.08 -4.08 5.86
N ALA A 32 20.01 -3.17 6.15
CA ALA A 32 21.40 -3.54 6.46
C ALA A 32 21.52 -4.42 7.71
N ASP A 33 20.59 -4.27 8.67
CA ASP A 33 20.48 -5.09 9.87
C ASP A 33 19.73 -6.42 9.64
N GLY A 34 19.28 -6.70 8.40
CA GLY A 34 18.70 -7.99 7.99
C GLY A 34 17.18 -8.01 7.86
N VAL A 35 16.52 -6.86 7.74
CA VAL A 35 15.08 -6.79 7.45
C VAL A 35 14.84 -7.04 5.97
N ASP A 36 14.01 -8.03 5.62
CA ASP A 36 13.71 -8.42 4.24
C ASP A 36 12.60 -7.55 3.61
N GLY A 37 11.70 -6.99 4.40
CA GLY A 37 10.57 -6.24 3.87
C GLY A 37 9.86 -5.35 4.89
N PHE A 38 8.94 -4.53 4.39
CA PHE A 38 8.20 -3.57 5.20
C PHE A 38 6.70 -3.61 4.96
N ARG A 39 5.95 -3.43 6.05
CA ARG A 39 4.55 -3.03 6.03
C ARG A 39 4.46 -1.55 6.39
N PHE A 40 3.86 -0.77 5.51
CA PHE A 40 3.58 0.64 5.78
C PHE A 40 2.17 0.78 6.32
N ASP A 41 2.10 1.12 7.61
CA ASP A 41 0.84 1.33 8.32
C ASP A 41 0.11 2.57 7.77
N ALA A 42 -1.22 2.51 7.71
CA ALA A 42 -2.08 3.62 7.30
C ALA A 42 -1.62 4.33 6.00
N ALA A 43 -1.08 3.58 5.04
CA ALA A 43 -0.44 4.12 3.85
C ALA A 43 -1.32 5.08 3.04
N LYS A 44 -2.65 4.92 3.08
CA LYS A 44 -3.61 5.81 2.41
C LYS A 44 -3.63 7.25 2.95
N HIS A 45 -3.01 7.48 4.10
CA HIS A 45 -2.91 8.81 4.71
C HIS A 45 -1.67 9.59 4.26
N VAL A 46 -0.87 9.01 3.39
CA VAL A 46 0.24 9.68 2.70
C VAL A 46 -0.11 9.78 1.22
N GLU A 47 0.02 10.98 0.67
CA GLU A 47 -0.34 11.29 -0.71
C GLU A 47 0.44 10.46 -1.74
N LEU A 48 -0.23 10.07 -2.81
CA LEU A 48 0.41 9.46 -3.97
C LEU A 48 1.33 10.46 -4.67
N PRO A 49 2.40 10.00 -5.37
CA PRO A 49 3.28 10.88 -6.12
C PRO A 49 2.59 11.71 -7.22
N THR A 50 1.40 11.29 -7.64
CA THR A 50 0.57 11.97 -8.64
C THR A 50 -0.42 12.96 -8.06
N GLU A 51 -0.62 12.94 -6.75
CA GLU A 51 -1.53 13.87 -6.08
C GLU A 51 -0.86 15.23 -5.89
N VAL A 52 -1.63 16.28 -6.16
CA VAL A 52 -1.15 17.67 -6.03
C VAL A 52 -1.83 18.33 -4.83
N PHE A 53 -1.05 18.82 -3.91
CA PHE A 53 -1.53 19.63 -2.79
C PHE A 53 -0.69 20.92 -2.71
N ASP A 54 -1.35 22.07 -2.60
CA ASP A 54 -0.70 23.39 -2.58
C ASP A 54 0.27 23.61 -3.77
N ASN A 55 -0.19 23.20 -4.98
CA ASN A 55 0.60 23.25 -6.23
C ASN A 55 1.91 22.45 -6.19
N LYS A 56 2.03 21.50 -5.30
CA LYS A 56 3.20 20.61 -5.15
C LYS A 56 2.78 19.16 -5.17
N THR A 57 3.68 18.31 -5.65
CA THR A 57 3.61 16.86 -5.51
C THR A 57 4.59 16.40 -4.43
N SER A 58 4.36 15.22 -3.88
CA SER A 58 5.27 14.60 -2.93
C SER A 58 6.13 13.54 -3.62
N ASN A 59 7.43 13.56 -3.35
CA ASN A 59 8.35 12.49 -3.76
C ASN A 59 8.58 11.46 -2.64
N TYR A 60 7.82 11.54 -1.58
CA TYR A 60 8.01 10.73 -0.37
C TYR A 60 8.06 9.23 -0.68
N TRP A 61 7.01 8.70 -1.29
CA TRP A 61 6.95 7.27 -1.63
C TRP A 61 8.07 6.82 -2.55
N ASN A 62 8.38 7.58 -3.62
CA ASN A 62 9.47 7.24 -4.53
C ASN A 62 10.81 7.18 -3.81
N THR A 63 11.02 8.06 -2.83
CA THR A 63 12.24 8.08 -2.02
C THR A 63 12.29 6.90 -1.05
N ILE A 64 11.27 6.72 -0.22
CA ILE A 64 11.33 5.74 0.87
C ILE A 64 11.23 4.30 0.39
N LEU A 65 10.51 4.04 -0.72
CA LEU A 65 10.39 2.69 -1.28
C LEU A 65 11.68 2.22 -1.97
N ASN A 66 12.59 3.14 -2.29
CA ASN A 66 13.93 2.82 -2.78
C ASN A 66 14.90 2.56 -1.60
N ASN A 67 14.61 1.54 -0.80
CA ASN A 67 15.35 1.21 0.43
C ASN A 67 16.14 -0.10 0.37
N GLY A 68 15.99 -0.88 -0.72
CA GLY A 68 16.71 -2.14 -0.93
C GLY A 68 16.02 -3.39 -0.36
N SER A 69 14.84 -3.24 0.26
CA SER A 69 14.07 -4.41 0.72
C SER A 69 13.46 -5.20 -0.43
N GLN A 70 13.22 -6.49 -0.20
CA GLN A 70 12.71 -7.41 -1.20
C GLN A 70 11.20 -7.28 -1.37
N PHE A 71 10.46 -7.09 -0.28
CA PHE A 71 9.00 -7.07 -0.27
C PHE A 71 8.45 -5.88 0.50
N GLN A 72 7.50 -5.17 -0.10
CA GLN A 72 6.88 -4.00 0.52
C GLN A 72 5.39 -3.97 0.25
N TYR A 73 4.59 -3.65 1.26
CA TYR A 73 3.16 -3.46 1.08
C TYR A 73 2.58 -2.39 1.99
N GLY A 74 1.51 -1.76 1.52
CA GLY A 74 0.79 -0.75 2.28
C GLY A 74 -0.47 -1.30 2.95
N GLU A 75 -0.75 -0.84 4.16
CA GLU A 75 -2.08 -0.97 4.69
C GLU A 75 -2.98 0.12 4.11
N VAL A 76 -3.87 -0.30 3.21
CA VAL A 76 -4.85 0.57 2.56
C VAL A 76 -6.23 0.00 2.80
N LEU A 77 -6.93 0.51 3.82
CA LEU A 77 -8.28 0.09 4.13
C LEU A 77 -9.24 0.55 3.04
N GLN A 78 -9.97 -0.41 2.48
CA GLN A 78 -10.96 -0.16 1.43
C GLN A 78 -12.26 0.39 1.99
N GLY A 79 -12.97 1.18 1.19
CA GLY A 79 -14.30 1.71 1.51
C GLY A 79 -14.41 3.23 1.44
N ASP A 80 -13.31 3.96 1.32
CA ASP A 80 -13.34 5.40 1.17
C ASP A 80 -13.67 5.78 -0.29
N SER A 81 -14.59 6.72 -0.46
CA SER A 81 -14.90 7.27 -1.78
C SER A 81 -13.73 8.11 -2.31
N GLY A 82 -13.37 7.89 -3.56
CA GLY A 82 -12.31 8.65 -4.23
C GLY A 82 -10.88 8.18 -3.93
N LEU A 83 -10.69 7.10 -3.17
CA LEU A 83 -9.37 6.53 -2.93
C LEU A 83 -8.97 5.62 -4.10
N ASP A 84 -7.83 5.89 -4.73
CA ASP A 84 -7.28 5.06 -5.80
C ASP A 84 -6.46 3.88 -5.23
N TYR A 85 -7.17 2.81 -4.88
CA TYR A 85 -6.54 1.58 -4.36
C TYR A 85 -5.55 0.96 -5.33
N LYS A 86 -5.86 1.06 -6.63
CA LYS A 86 -5.00 0.49 -7.66
C LYS A 86 -3.66 1.22 -7.72
N ALA A 87 -3.68 2.54 -7.62
CA ALA A 87 -2.45 3.34 -7.61
C ALA A 87 -1.56 2.97 -6.43
N TYR A 88 -2.10 2.78 -5.23
CA TYR A 88 -1.32 2.30 -4.08
C TYR A 88 -0.80 0.88 -4.29
N ALA A 89 -1.62 -0.03 -4.81
CA ALA A 89 -1.18 -1.40 -5.08
C ALA A 89 -0.03 -1.44 -6.10
N ASP A 90 -0.15 -0.68 -7.18
CA ASP A 90 0.89 -0.57 -8.20
C ASP A 90 2.15 0.11 -7.66
N LEU A 91 2.02 1.12 -6.81
CA LEU A 91 3.14 1.79 -6.17
C LEU A 91 4.04 0.80 -5.41
N PHE A 92 3.46 0.01 -4.51
CA PHE A 92 4.21 -0.98 -3.74
C PHE A 92 4.69 -2.15 -4.60
N ALA A 93 3.88 -2.62 -5.55
CA ALA A 93 4.25 -3.70 -6.45
C ALA A 93 5.44 -3.35 -7.35
N ASN A 94 5.48 -2.12 -7.85
CA ASN A 94 6.53 -1.68 -8.78
C ASN A 94 7.86 -1.34 -8.07
N ASN A 95 7.84 -1.17 -6.74
CA ASN A 95 9.01 -0.83 -5.95
C ASN A 95 9.49 -1.97 -5.05
N SER A 96 9.14 -3.21 -5.38
CA SER A 96 9.56 -4.41 -4.63
C SER A 96 10.06 -5.47 -5.60
N SER A 97 11.21 -6.10 -5.31
CA SER A 97 11.78 -7.16 -6.18
C SER A 97 10.92 -8.43 -6.16
N ASP A 98 10.42 -8.82 -5.00
CA ASP A 98 9.54 -9.98 -4.82
C ASP A 98 8.05 -9.64 -4.92
N GLY A 99 7.76 -8.45 -5.38
CA GLY A 99 6.42 -7.95 -5.45
C GLY A 99 5.98 -7.25 -4.17
N GLY A 100 4.79 -6.74 -4.21
CA GLY A 100 4.19 -5.96 -3.12
C GLY A 100 2.74 -5.67 -3.46
N GLY A 101 2.12 -4.79 -2.73
CA GLY A 101 0.74 -4.40 -2.97
C GLY A 101 0.10 -3.77 -1.74
N ASN A 102 -1.19 -3.93 -1.61
CA ASN A 102 -1.97 -3.45 -0.48
C ASN A 102 -2.59 -4.58 0.31
N THR A 103 -2.96 -4.30 1.56
CA THR A 103 -3.80 -5.22 2.33
C THR A 103 -5.18 -5.38 1.68
N ALA A 104 -5.68 -6.61 1.66
CA ALA A 104 -7.00 -6.94 1.15
C ALA A 104 -8.06 -6.82 2.26
N SER A 105 -8.36 -5.60 2.71
CA SER A 105 -9.26 -5.37 3.86
C SER A 105 -10.68 -5.89 3.66
N ASN A 106 -11.15 -5.99 2.41
CA ASN A 106 -12.46 -6.55 2.08
C ASN A 106 -12.41 -8.05 1.70
N TYR A 107 -11.25 -8.69 1.73
CA TYR A 107 -11.08 -10.08 1.32
C TYR A 107 -12.03 -11.04 2.05
N GLY A 108 -12.01 -11.00 3.38
CA GLY A 108 -12.89 -11.87 4.19
C GLY A 108 -14.38 -11.63 3.95
N LYS A 109 -14.79 -10.39 3.68
CA LYS A 109 -16.18 -10.07 3.33
C LYS A 109 -16.55 -10.65 1.96
N SER A 110 -15.67 -10.52 0.99
CA SER A 110 -15.87 -11.03 -0.37
C SER A 110 -15.91 -12.56 -0.40
N VAL A 111 -15.01 -13.22 0.32
CA VAL A 111 -15.00 -14.68 0.46
C VAL A 111 -16.28 -15.18 1.13
N ARG A 112 -16.73 -14.52 2.19
CA ARG A 112 -17.98 -14.87 2.87
C ARG A 112 -19.20 -14.71 1.96
N ALA A 113 -19.25 -13.63 1.19
CA ALA A 113 -20.31 -13.40 0.21
C ALA A 113 -20.30 -14.48 -0.89
N ALA A 114 -19.12 -14.89 -1.34
CA ALA A 114 -18.95 -15.97 -2.32
C ALA A 114 -19.45 -17.31 -1.79
N ILE A 115 -19.10 -17.66 -0.56
CA ILE A 115 -19.56 -18.89 0.10
C ILE A 115 -21.09 -18.87 0.24
N SER A 116 -21.65 -17.75 0.73
CA SER A 116 -23.10 -17.63 0.95
C SER A 116 -23.93 -17.69 -0.33
N SER A 117 -23.37 -17.23 -1.45
CA SER A 117 -24.01 -17.31 -2.77
C SER A 117 -23.77 -18.62 -3.52
N GLY A 118 -22.96 -19.52 -2.98
CA GLY A 118 -22.54 -20.76 -3.66
C GLY A 118 -21.62 -20.50 -4.86
N ASN A 119 -21.04 -19.30 -4.97
CA ASN A 119 -20.31 -18.86 -6.15
C ASN A 119 -18.85 -18.52 -5.81
N LEU A 120 -18.06 -19.52 -5.43
CA LEU A 120 -16.61 -19.43 -5.44
C LEU A 120 -16.09 -19.61 -6.87
N SER A 121 -16.06 -18.55 -7.64
CA SER A 121 -15.56 -18.60 -9.02
C SER A 121 -14.19 -17.93 -9.15
N THR A 122 -13.41 -18.36 -10.13
CA THR A 122 -12.14 -17.74 -10.52
C THR A 122 -12.28 -16.23 -10.79
N LYS A 123 -13.42 -15.80 -11.33
CA LYS A 123 -13.74 -14.39 -11.55
C LYS A 123 -13.83 -13.58 -10.25
N MET A 124 -14.26 -14.18 -9.16
CA MET A 124 -14.36 -13.49 -7.87
C MET A 124 -12.98 -13.29 -7.26
N VAL A 125 -12.11 -14.26 -7.36
CA VAL A 125 -10.69 -14.13 -6.96
C VAL A 125 -10.03 -13.03 -7.78
N GLN A 126 -10.26 -12.97 -9.09
CA GLN A 126 -9.76 -11.90 -9.95
C GLN A 126 -10.31 -10.52 -9.56
N ASN A 127 -11.60 -10.42 -9.20
CA ASN A 127 -12.20 -9.16 -8.77
C ASN A 127 -11.64 -8.68 -7.42
N ILE A 128 -11.33 -9.58 -6.52
CA ILE A 128 -10.63 -9.27 -5.27
C ILE A 128 -9.23 -8.76 -5.58
N ASP A 129 -8.54 -9.41 -6.51
CA ASP A 129 -7.20 -9.06 -6.96
C ASP A 129 -7.14 -7.67 -7.60
N THR A 130 -8.10 -7.35 -8.47
CA THR A 130 -8.20 -6.03 -9.11
C THR A 130 -8.68 -4.93 -8.18
N GLY A 131 -9.21 -5.27 -7.01
CA GLY A 131 -9.72 -4.33 -6.01
C GLY A 131 -8.69 -3.69 -5.10
N GLY A 132 -7.38 -3.77 -5.40
CA GLY A 132 -6.34 -3.05 -4.69
C GLY A 132 -5.40 -3.89 -3.81
N ALA A 133 -5.60 -5.21 -3.77
CA ALA A 133 -4.70 -6.12 -3.05
C ALA A 133 -4.07 -7.14 -4.01
N ARG A 134 -3.73 -6.68 -5.18
CA ARG A 134 -3.41 -7.51 -6.34
C ARG A 134 -2.35 -8.59 -6.07
N LYS A 135 -1.27 -8.21 -5.44
CA LYS A 135 -0.18 -9.18 -5.13
C LYS A 135 -0.52 -10.08 -3.95
N THR A 136 -1.24 -9.56 -2.98
CA THR A 136 -1.68 -10.35 -1.81
C THR A 136 -2.71 -11.40 -2.24
N SER A 137 -3.67 -11.04 -3.10
CA SER A 137 -4.66 -11.98 -3.58
C SER A 137 -4.12 -12.95 -4.62
N SER A 138 -3.16 -12.58 -5.46
CA SER A 138 -2.48 -13.52 -6.36
C SER A 138 -1.62 -14.52 -5.59
N SER A 139 -1.02 -14.13 -4.47
CA SER A 139 -0.34 -15.07 -3.58
C SER A 139 -1.29 -16.01 -2.85
N LEU A 140 -2.53 -15.56 -2.61
CA LEU A 140 -3.60 -16.36 -2.02
C LEU A 140 -4.38 -17.18 -3.05
N GLY A 141 -4.41 -16.75 -4.31
CA GLY A 141 -5.02 -17.47 -5.43
C GLY A 141 -4.37 -18.80 -5.75
N GLY A 142 -3.18 -19.05 -5.23
CA GLY A 142 -2.52 -20.36 -5.24
C GLY A 142 -3.05 -21.35 -4.19
N VAL A 143 -4.00 -20.93 -3.37
CA VAL A 143 -4.59 -21.72 -2.27
C VAL A 143 -6.06 -22.09 -2.56
N ALA A 144 -6.60 -21.68 -3.69
CA ALA A 144 -7.96 -22.02 -4.11
C ALA A 144 -7.99 -23.24 -5.03
#